data_b94dac7f190888401177aa126f3c1538
#
_entry.id   b94dac7f190888401177aa126f3c1538
#
_cell.length_a   1.000
_cell.length_b   1.000
_cell.length_c   1.000
_cell.angle_alpha   90.00
_cell.angle_beta   90.00
_cell.angle_gamma   90.00
#
_symmetry.space_group_name_H-M   'P 1'
#
loop_
_entity.id
_entity.type
_entity.pdbx_description
1 polymer ?
#
loop_
_entity_poly.entity_id
_entity_poly.type
_entity_poly.pdbx_seq_one_letter_code
_entity_poly.pdbx_strand_id
1 'polypeptide(L)'
;MRIRSMKETIIIAGFGGQGVLSMGKILAYSGVMQDYEVTWMPSYGPEMRGGTANVTVILSDRAISSPIANEFDTAIILNQQSMEKFEPLVRNGGRLIYDTNGITRHPVRDDIEVYTIDATAECAKMGNAKLFNTMILGGYLKVNPVVEMDNVMEGLKKSLPERAWRMLPDNERAILHGGEIIRRVR
;
A
#
# COMPACT_ATOMS: atom_id res chain seq x y z
N MET A 1 -9.24 30.87 5.15
CA MET A 1 -9.44 29.45 4.88
C MET A 1 -8.08 28.72 5.10
N ARG A 2 -7.90 27.94 6.18
CA ARG A 2 -6.65 27.19 6.39
C ARG A 2 -6.62 26.09 5.34
N ILE A 3 -5.72 26.15 4.38
CA ILE A 3 -5.41 25.05 3.48
C ILE A 3 -4.92 23.91 4.39
N ARG A 4 -5.70 22.85 4.49
CA ARG A 4 -5.33 21.68 5.29
C ARG A 4 -4.11 21.06 4.61
N SER A 5 -2.95 21.07 5.29
CA SER A 5 -1.74 20.46 4.73
C SER A 5 -1.99 18.97 4.51
N MET A 6 -1.60 18.47 3.35
CA MET A 6 -1.64 17.06 3.03
C MET A 6 -0.43 16.38 3.68
N LYS A 7 -0.69 15.38 4.50
CA LYS A 7 0.31 14.43 4.99
C LYS A 7 -0.38 13.08 5.16
N GLU A 8 0.18 12.07 4.56
CA GLU A 8 -0.29 10.69 4.67
C GLU A 8 0.88 9.80 5.09
N THR A 9 0.72 9.10 6.19
CA THR A 9 1.70 8.16 6.75
C THR A 9 1.16 6.75 6.60
N ILE A 10 1.83 5.93 5.79
CA ILE A 10 1.34 4.63 5.34
C ILE A 10 2.31 3.55 5.80
N ILE A 11 1.79 2.50 6.43
CA ILE A 11 2.51 1.25 6.66
C ILE A 11 1.99 0.18 5.71
N ILE A 12 2.89 -0.48 5.01
CA ILE A 12 2.60 -1.66 4.18
C ILE A 12 3.37 -2.82 4.79
N ALA A 13 2.67 -3.90 5.13
CA ALA A 13 3.27 -5.01 5.85
C ALA A 13 2.72 -6.37 5.42
N GLY A 14 3.61 -7.36 5.33
CA GLY A 14 3.30 -8.71 4.89
C GLY A 14 4.50 -9.63 4.95
N PHE A 15 4.47 -10.72 4.20
CA PHE A 15 5.62 -11.61 4.04
C PHE A 15 6.56 -11.15 2.93
N GLY A 16 7.83 -11.53 3.05
CA GLY A 16 8.78 -11.45 1.94
C GLY A 16 8.23 -12.21 0.72
N GLY A 17 8.26 -11.57 -0.46
CA GLY A 17 7.69 -12.13 -1.69
C GLY A 17 6.30 -11.59 -2.07
N GLN A 18 5.53 -10.99 -1.16
CA GLN A 18 4.24 -10.36 -1.46
C GLN A 18 4.34 -8.98 -2.12
N GLY A 19 5.54 -8.50 -2.43
CA GLY A 19 5.75 -7.22 -3.09
C GLY A 19 5.55 -6.00 -2.19
N VAL A 20 5.62 -6.16 -0.86
CA VAL A 20 5.48 -5.10 0.15
C VAL A 20 6.39 -3.91 -0.15
N LEU A 21 7.69 -4.16 -0.29
CA LEU A 21 8.69 -3.11 -0.55
C LEU A 21 8.51 -2.48 -1.92
N SER A 22 8.13 -3.29 -2.93
CA SER A 22 7.85 -2.80 -4.28
C SER A 22 6.63 -1.88 -4.30
N MET A 23 5.56 -2.23 -3.59
CA MET A 23 4.36 -1.39 -3.47
C MET A 23 4.71 -0.03 -2.85
N GLY A 24 5.46 -0.03 -1.74
CA GLY A 24 5.92 1.20 -1.11
C GLY A 24 6.82 2.02 -2.01
N LYS A 25 7.68 1.37 -2.81
CA LYS A 25 8.56 2.05 -3.76
C LYS A 25 7.77 2.70 -4.90
N ILE A 26 6.76 2.03 -5.45
CA ILE A 26 5.87 2.60 -6.48
C ILE A 26 5.19 3.85 -5.91
N LEU A 27 4.59 3.74 -4.72
CA LEU A 27 3.89 4.85 -4.07
C LEU A 27 4.83 6.03 -3.78
N ALA A 28 6.06 5.76 -3.32
CA ALA A 28 7.07 6.78 -3.08
C ALA A 28 7.45 7.53 -4.37
N TYR A 29 7.73 6.82 -5.46
CA TYR A 29 8.00 7.46 -6.76
C TYR A 29 6.80 8.23 -7.28
N SER A 30 5.58 7.72 -7.10
CA SER A 30 4.34 8.41 -7.48
C SER A 30 4.19 9.73 -6.73
N GLY A 31 4.51 9.75 -5.45
CA GLY A 31 4.52 10.97 -4.63
C GLY A 31 5.54 11.99 -5.13
N VAL A 32 6.75 11.54 -5.49
CA VAL A 32 7.78 12.42 -6.09
C VAL A 32 7.29 13.01 -7.42
N MET A 33 6.60 12.22 -8.26
CA MET A 33 6.03 12.71 -9.52
C MET A 33 4.90 13.73 -9.29
N GLN A 34 4.29 13.73 -8.11
CA GLN A 34 3.25 14.67 -7.66
C GLN A 34 3.83 15.90 -6.94
N ASP A 35 5.15 16.10 -6.98
CA ASP A 35 5.85 17.17 -6.27
C ASP A 35 5.67 17.15 -4.73
N TYR A 36 5.48 15.94 -4.16
CA TYR A 36 5.46 15.76 -2.71
C TYR A 36 6.85 15.53 -2.13
N GLU A 37 7.03 15.97 -0.89
CA GLU A 37 8.08 15.47 -0.02
C GLU A 37 7.76 14.02 0.37
N VAL A 38 8.72 13.12 0.19
CA VAL A 38 8.52 11.69 0.35
C VAL A 38 9.60 11.06 1.20
N THR A 39 9.19 10.17 2.11
CA THR A 39 10.10 9.21 2.73
C THR A 39 9.67 7.79 2.43
N TRP A 40 10.63 6.92 2.18
CA TRP A 40 10.45 5.49 1.98
C TRP A 40 11.43 4.75 2.89
N MET A 41 10.92 4.11 3.92
CA MET A 41 11.73 3.47 4.95
C MET A 41 11.36 1.99 5.09
N PRO A 42 12.08 1.09 4.39
CA PRO A 42 11.86 -0.34 4.51
C PRO A 42 12.44 -0.86 5.84
N SER A 43 11.74 -1.83 6.42
CA SER A 43 12.20 -2.62 7.55
C SER A 43 12.05 -4.10 7.21
N TYR A 44 13.15 -4.81 7.21
CA TYR A 44 13.18 -6.26 6.97
C TYR A 44 14.18 -6.89 7.95
N GLY A 45 13.77 -7.99 8.55
CA GLY A 45 14.62 -8.76 9.45
C GLY A 45 15.58 -9.68 8.66
N PRO A 46 16.53 -10.33 9.35
CA PRO A 46 17.47 -11.29 8.75
C PRO A 46 16.78 -12.50 8.11
N GLU A 47 15.50 -12.71 8.37
CA GLU A 47 14.66 -13.79 7.85
C GLU A 47 13.85 -13.38 6.62
N MET A 48 14.51 -12.89 5.57
CA MET A 48 13.82 -12.37 4.36
C MET A 48 13.00 -13.42 3.59
N ARG A 49 13.27 -14.71 3.74
CA ARG A 49 12.48 -15.78 3.13
C ARG A 49 11.54 -16.39 4.17
N GLY A 50 10.26 -15.98 4.12
CA GLY A 50 9.23 -16.39 5.06
C GLY A 50 9.10 -15.53 6.31
N GLY A 51 9.98 -14.51 6.49
CA GLY A 51 9.87 -13.50 7.54
C GLY A 51 8.96 -12.32 7.16
N THR A 52 8.60 -11.52 8.15
CA THR A 52 7.79 -10.32 7.94
C THR A 52 8.62 -9.20 7.32
N ALA A 53 8.10 -8.58 6.28
CA ALA A 53 8.63 -7.36 5.68
C ALA A 53 7.63 -6.23 5.86
N ASN A 54 8.12 -5.02 6.10
CA ASN A 54 7.27 -3.84 6.11
C ASN A 54 7.99 -2.62 5.55
N VAL A 55 7.23 -1.63 5.12
CA VAL A 55 7.75 -0.36 4.66
C VAL A 55 6.83 0.77 5.11
N THR A 56 7.43 1.81 5.67
CA THR A 56 6.75 3.06 5.96
C THR A 56 6.96 4.03 4.79
N VAL A 57 5.89 4.58 4.27
CA VAL A 57 5.90 5.65 3.27
C VAL A 57 5.20 6.87 3.85
N ILE A 58 5.84 8.03 3.77
CA ILE A 58 5.21 9.31 4.12
C ILE A 58 5.17 10.16 2.86
N LEU A 59 3.99 10.67 2.54
CA LEU A 59 3.75 11.66 1.48
C LEU A 59 3.30 12.96 2.13
N SER A 60 3.86 14.10 1.73
CA SER A 60 3.51 15.38 2.32
C SER A 60 3.68 16.53 1.33
N ASP A 61 2.81 17.52 1.39
CA ASP A 61 2.96 18.81 0.68
C ASP A 61 3.94 19.77 1.37
N ARG A 62 4.58 19.33 2.46
CA ARG A 62 5.55 20.09 3.26
C ARG A 62 6.72 19.21 3.67
N ALA A 63 7.82 19.87 4.04
CA ALA A 63 9.02 19.20 4.54
C ALA A 63 8.71 18.20 5.67
N ILE A 64 9.26 16.99 5.54
CA ILE A 64 9.12 15.91 6.51
C ILE A 64 10.27 15.99 7.49
N SER A 65 9.96 16.32 8.76
CA SER A 65 10.97 16.49 9.82
C SER A 65 11.58 15.16 10.29
N SER A 66 10.88 14.05 10.15
CA SER A 66 11.35 12.70 10.53
C SER A 66 10.69 11.62 9.67
N PRO A 67 11.45 10.63 9.18
CA PRO A 67 10.90 9.47 8.50
C PRO A 67 10.32 8.43 9.48
N ILE A 68 10.55 8.60 10.78
CA ILE A 68 10.09 7.67 11.82
C ILE A 68 8.64 8.00 12.14
N ALA A 69 7.78 6.99 12.07
CA ALA A 69 6.36 7.08 12.42
C ALA A 69 6.00 6.00 13.45
N ASN A 70 5.26 6.40 14.48
CA ASN A 70 4.74 5.50 15.51
C ASN A 70 3.25 5.22 15.32
N GLU A 71 2.57 6.01 14.51
CA GLU A 71 1.17 5.86 14.14
C GLU A 71 0.98 6.10 12.64
N PHE A 72 -0.02 5.48 12.07
CA PHE A 72 -0.26 5.47 10.63
C PHE A 72 -1.67 5.97 10.29
N ASP A 73 -1.77 6.79 9.25
CA ASP A 73 -3.05 7.18 8.67
C ASP A 73 -3.68 6.01 7.92
N THR A 74 -2.84 5.18 7.27
CA THR A 74 -3.28 3.98 6.57
C THR A 74 -2.34 2.81 6.86
N ALA A 75 -2.92 1.62 7.13
CA ALA A 75 -2.21 0.35 7.18
C ALA A 75 -2.70 -0.57 6.06
N ILE A 76 -1.77 -1.07 5.24
CA ILE A 76 -2.02 -2.10 4.21
C ILE A 76 -1.40 -3.39 4.68
N ILE A 77 -2.23 -4.38 5.00
CA ILE A 77 -1.85 -5.58 5.74
C ILE A 77 -2.08 -6.83 4.89
N LEU A 78 -1.05 -7.63 4.71
CA LEU A 78 -1.05 -8.78 3.82
C LEU A 78 -0.87 -10.14 4.54
N ASN A 79 -0.72 -10.14 5.87
CA ASN A 79 -0.70 -11.36 6.68
C ASN A 79 -1.16 -11.11 8.12
N GLN A 80 -1.49 -12.19 8.83
CA GLN A 80 -2.02 -12.12 10.20
C GLN A 80 -1.02 -11.52 11.21
N GLN A 81 0.26 -11.85 11.12
CA GLN A 81 1.28 -11.32 12.04
C GLN A 81 1.40 -9.80 11.92
N SER A 82 1.32 -9.28 10.69
CA SER A 82 1.32 -7.84 10.44
C SER A 82 0.02 -7.18 10.92
N MET A 83 -1.12 -7.88 10.84
CA MET A 83 -2.39 -7.41 11.42
C MET A 83 -2.25 -7.17 12.92
N GLU A 84 -1.77 -8.15 13.65
CA GLU A 84 -1.58 -8.06 15.11
C GLU A 84 -0.63 -6.94 15.52
N LYS A 85 0.40 -6.71 14.71
CA LYS A 85 1.42 -5.70 14.99
C LYS A 85 0.95 -4.28 14.67
N PHE A 86 0.27 -4.06 13.53
CA PHE A 86 0.06 -2.73 12.98
C PHE A 86 -1.38 -2.22 13.11
N GLU A 87 -2.39 -3.06 13.29
CA GLU A 87 -3.75 -2.60 13.58
C GLU A 87 -3.80 -1.64 14.77
N PRO A 88 -3.12 -1.92 15.91
CA PRO A 88 -3.12 -1.01 17.07
C PRO A 88 -2.47 0.35 16.81
N LEU A 89 -1.64 0.45 15.76
CA LEU A 89 -0.89 1.65 15.42
C LEU A 89 -1.58 2.52 14.36
N VAL A 90 -2.75 2.13 13.87
CA VAL A 90 -3.57 2.97 13.00
C VAL A 90 -4.19 4.08 13.85
N ARG A 91 -4.13 5.32 13.38
CA ARG A 91 -4.74 6.47 14.06
C ARG A 91 -6.26 6.31 14.15
N ASN A 92 -6.86 6.92 15.16
CA ASN A 92 -8.30 7.06 15.23
C ASN A 92 -8.83 7.74 13.95
N GLY A 93 -9.85 7.16 13.31
CA GLY A 93 -10.36 7.61 12.02
C GLY A 93 -9.44 7.30 10.82
N GLY A 94 -8.35 6.56 11.04
CA GLY A 94 -7.48 6.06 9.98
C GLY A 94 -8.07 4.88 9.22
N ARG A 95 -7.28 4.29 8.31
CA ARG A 95 -7.71 3.21 7.42
C ARG A 95 -6.89 1.95 7.60
N LEU A 96 -7.54 0.82 7.51
CA LEU A 96 -6.92 -0.49 7.44
C LEU A 96 -7.44 -1.22 6.20
N ILE A 97 -6.53 -1.61 5.31
CA ILE A 97 -6.84 -2.35 4.08
C ILE A 97 -6.11 -3.69 4.19
N TYR A 98 -6.81 -4.80 3.93
CA TYR A 98 -6.18 -6.12 3.96
C TYR A 98 -6.66 -7.04 2.84
N ASP A 99 -5.75 -7.90 2.36
CA ASP A 99 -6.11 -9.01 1.49
C ASP A 99 -6.77 -10.09 2.33
N THR A 100 -7.91 -10.63 1.89
CA THR A 100 -8.66 -11.64 2.66
C THR A 100 -7.90 -12.94 2.82
N ASN A 101 -6.97 -13.23 1.91
CA ASN A 101 -6.13 -14.41 1.99
C ASN A 101 -5.03 -14.23 3.05
N GLY A 102 -4.89 -15.20 3.95
CA GLY A 102 -3.87 -15.18 4.99
C GLY A 102 -4.21 -14.35 6.24
N ILE A 103 -5.41 -13.80 6.31
CA ILE A 103 -5.96 -13.16 7.50
C ILE A 103 -6.94 -14.12 8.17
N THR A 104 -6.60 -14.58 9.35
CA THR A 104 -7.38 -15.58 10.12
C THR A 104 -8.27 -14.95 11.18
N ARG A 105 -7.95 -13.74 11.63
CA ARG A 105 -8.72 -12.94 12.57
C ARG A 105 -9.01 -11.57 11.99
N HIS A 106 -10.28 -11.24 11.87
CA HIS A 106 -10.71 -9.92 11.42
C HIS A 106 -10.22 -8.81 12.36
N PRO A 107 -10.01 -7.58 11.85
CA PRO A 107 -9.74 -6.41 12.67
C PRO A 107 -10.77 -6.23 13.77
N VAL A 108 -10.31 -5.85 14.97
CA VAL A 108 -11.17 -5.71 16.16
C VAL A 108 -11.52 -4.25 16.45
N ARG A 109 -10.72 -3.28 15.96
CA ARG A 109 -10.94 -1.86 16.19
C ARG A 109 -12.19 -1.37 15.47
N ASP A 110 -13.00 -0.55 16.16
CA ASP A 110 -14.25 0.05 15.68
C ASP A 110 -14.13 1.56 15.41
N ASP A 111 -12.97 2.15 15.71
CA ASP A 111 -12.67 3.57 15.55
C ASP A 111 -11.86 3.88 14.27
N ILE A 112 -11.71 2.89 13.37
CA ILE A 112 -11.02 3.01 12.07
C ILE A 112 -11.89 2.51 10.93
N GLU A 113 -11.63 3.01 9.72
CA GLU A 113 -12.24 2.46 8.51
C GLU A 113 -11.53 1.17 8.11
N VAL A 114 -12.29 0.12 7.82
CA VAL A 114 -11.76 -1.18 7.44
C VAL A 114 -12.23 -1.58 6.04
N TYR A 115 -11.28 -1.95 5.20
CA TYR A 115 -11.52 -2.37 3.82
C TYR A 115 -10.88 -3.74 3.56
N THR A 116 -11.56 -4.54 2.73
CA THR A 116 -11.03 -5.81 2.23
C THR A 116 -10.84 -5.77 0.72
N ILE A 117 -9.90 -6.57 0.26
CA ILE A 117 -9.65 -6.78 -1.16
C ILE A 117 -9.27 -8.25 -1.38
N ASP A 118 -9.86 -8.89 -2.40
CA ASP A 118 -9.61 -10.29 -2.76
C ASP A 118 -8.51 -10.40 -3.83
N ALA A 119 -7.41 -9.67 -3.66
CA ALA A 119 -6.37 -9.56 -4.67
C ALA A 119 -5.71 -10.91 -4.99
N THR A 120 -5.51 -11.77 -3.99
CA THR A 120 -4.95 -13.12 -4.21
C THR A 120 -5.85 -13.95 -5.14
N ALA A 121 -7.16 -13.98 -4.89
CA ALA A 121 -8.10 -14.73 -5.70
C ALA A 121 -8.23 -14.16 -7.12
N GLU A 122 -8.28 -12.85 -7.26
CA GLU A 122 -8.37 -12.19 -8.56
C GLU A 122 -7.10 -12.38 -9.41
N CYS A 123 -5.91 -12.27 -8.81
CA CYS A 123 -4.66 -12.59 -9.50
C CYS A 123 -4.59 -14.05 -9.96
N ALA A 124 -5.14 -14.98 -9.19
CA ALA A 124 -5.24 -16.39 -9.60
C ALA A 124 -6.14 -16.56 -10.81
N LYS A 125 -7.30 -15.88 -10.86
CA LYS A 125 -8.21 -15.87 -12.03
C LYS A 125 -7.54 -15.25 -13.26
N MET A 126 -6.75 -14.20 -13.08
CA MET A 126 -5.97 -13.55 -14.15
C MET A 126 -4.75 -14.38 -14.59
N GLY A 127 -4.40 -15.46 -13.88
CA GLY A 127 -3.23 -16.28 -14.15
C GLY A 127 -1.89 -15.55 -13.93
N ASN A 128 -1.86 -14.45 -13.18
CA ASN A 128 -0.66 -13.64 -12.99
C ASN A 128 -0.53 -13.11 -11.55
N ALA A 129 0.12 -13.90 -10.69
CA ALA A 129 0.37 -13.54 -9.30
C ALA A 129 1.29 -12.32 -9.12
N LYS A 130 2.02 -11.90 -10.17
CA LYS A 130 2.92 -10.73 -10.11
C LYS A 130 2.16 -9.40 -10.04
N LEU A 131 0.86 -9.41 -10.33
CA LEU A 131 -0.01 -8.23 -10.29
C LEU A 131 -0.57 -7.95 -8.89
N PHE A 132 -0.32 -8.84 -7.93
CA PHE A 132 -0.90 -8.78 -6.58
C PHE A 132 -0.67 -7.42 -5.90
N ASN A 133 0.57 -6.95 -5.84
CA ASN A 133 0.91 -5.71 -5.16
C ASN A 133 0.32 -4.47 -5.84
N THR A 134 0.26 -4.45 -7.16
CA THR A 134 -0.36 -3.33 -7.90
C THR A 134 -1.88 -3.35 -7.81
N MET A 135 -2.50 -4.51 -7.70
CA MET A 135 -3.94 -4.64 -7.42
C MET A 135 -4.30 -4.10 -6.04
N ILE A 136 -3.54 -4.46 -5.00
CA ILE A 136 -3.70 -3.90 -3.65
C ILE A 136 -3.52 -2.38 -3.66
N LEU A 137 -2.48 -1.89 -4.34
CA LEU A 137 -2.23 -0.45 -4.49
C LEU A 137 -3.41 0.26 -5.13
N GLY A 138 -4.02 -0.33 -6.16
CA GLY A 138 -5.23 0.20 -6.80
C GLY A 138 -6.41 0.30 -5.85
N GLY A 139 -6.62 -0.69 -5.00
CA GLY A 139 -7.61 -0.64 -3.93
C GLY A 139 -7.37 0.52 -2.96
N TYR A 140 -6.13 0.70 -2.51
CA TYR A 140 -5.76 1.81 -1.65
C TYR A 140 -6.04 3.17 -2.31
N LEU A 141 -5.59 3.37 -3.56
CA LEU A 141 -5.77 4.63 -4.29
C LEU A 141 -7.24 4.95 -4.56
N LYS A 142 -8.10 3.94 -4.66
CA LYS A 142 -9.55 4.14 -4.78
C LYS A 142 -10.17 4.75 -3.54
N VAL A 143 -9.77 4.31 -2.36
CA VAL A 143 -10.33 4.80 -1.07
C VAL A 143 -9.60 6.02 -0.55
N ASN A 144 -8.37 6.24 -1.00
CA ASN A 144 -7.56 7.41 -0.64
C ASN A 144 -6.73 7.90 -1.83
N PRO A 145 -7.29 8.75 -2.71
CA PRO A 145 -6.64 9.21 -3.94
C PRO A 145 -5.59 10.30 -3.66
N VAL A 146 -4.50 9.93 -2.98
CA VAL A 146 -3.42 10.85 -2.57
C VAL A 146 -2.49 11.21 -3.73
N VAL A 147 -2.46 10.40 -4.78
CA VAL A 147 -1.68 10.64 -6.01
C VAL A 147 -2.54 10.40 -7.24
N GLU A 148 -2.34 11.23 -8.26
CA GLU A 148 -3.02 11.12 -9.54
C GLU A 148 -2.55 9.88 -10.31
N MET A 149 -3.44 9.27 -11.11
CA MET A 149 -3.16 8.02 -11.83
C MET A 149 -1.96 8.15 -12.79
N ASP A 150 -1.82 9.27 -13.48
CA ASP A 150 -0.68 9.51 -14.39
C ASP A 150 0.65 9.46 -13.62
N ASN A 151 0.69 10.04 -12.41
CA ASN A 151 1.85 10.00 -11.54
C ASN A 151 2.09 8.59 -10.97
N VAL A 152 1.04 7.81 -10.74
CA VAL A 152 1.16 6.40 -10.35
C VAL A 152 1.80 5.58 -11.45
N MET A 153 1.40 5.79 -12.71
CA MET A 153 1.97 5.07 -13.85
C MET A 153 3.44 5.46 -14.09
N GLU A 154 3.80 6.73 -13.93
CA GLU A 154 5.21 7.15 -13.98
C GLU A 154 6.02 6.59 -12.81
N GLY A 155 5.48 6.58 -11.61
CA GLY A 155 6.10 5.98 -10.43
C GLY A 155 6.32 4.47 -10.59
N LEU A 156 5.35 3.77 -11.14
CA LEU A 156 5.44 2.35 -11.48
C LEU A 156 6.59 2.11 -12.49
N LYS A 157 6.60 2.88 -13.58
CA LYS A 157 7.64 2.79 -14.61
C LYS A 157 9.04 3.03 -14.04
N LYS A 158 9.21 4.03 -13.17
CA LYS A 158 10.49 4.30 -12.48
C LYS A 158 10.88 3.21 -11.49
N SER A 159 9.92 2.51 -10.92
CA SER A 159 10.19 1.41 -9.99
C SER A 159 10.63 0.11 -10.66
N LEU A 160 10.34 -0.04 -11.96
CA LEU A 160 10.60 -1.24 -12.74
C LEU A 160 11.86 -1.09 -13.62
N PRO A 161 12.66 -2.15 -13.76
CA PRO A 161 13.71 -2.16 -14.77
C PRO A 161 13.09 -2.13 -16.18
N GLU A 162 13.76 -1.54 -17.17
CA GLU A 162 13.26 -1.38 -18.54
C GLU A 162 12.76 -2.69 -19.17
N ARG A 163 13.44 -3.82 -18.91
CA ARG A 163 13.00 -5.15 -19.36
C ARG A 163 11.60 -5.55 -18.88
N ALA A 164 11.10 -4.92 -17.82
CA ALA A 164 9.77 -5.18 -17.25
C ALA A 164 8.70 -4.18 -17.73
N TRP A 165 9.04 -3.15 -18.50
CA TRP A 165 8.09 -2.15 -18.98
C TRP A 165 6.99 -2.75 -19.86
N ARG A 166 7.24 -3.89 -20.51
CA ARG A 166 6.20 -4.65 -21.21
C ARG A 166 5.01 -5.06 -20.32
N MET A 167 5.20 -5.04 -18.98
CA MET A 167 4.16 -5.36 -18.00
C MET A 167 3.36 -4.13 -17.54
N LEU A 168 3.73 -2.92 -17.97
CA LEU A 168 3.03 -1.69 -17.57
C LEU A 168 1.51 -1.76 -17.87
N PRO A 169 1.05 -2.18 -19.06
CA PRO A 169 -0.38 -2.27 -19.33
C PRO A 169 -1.12 -3.26 -18.43
N ASP A 170 -0.48 -4.38 -18.07
CA ASP A 170 -1.08 -5.36 -17.16
C ASP A 170 -1.17 -4.83 -15.74
N ASN A 171 -0.13 -4.11 -15.29
CA ASN A 171 -0.14 -3.47 -13.97
C ASN A 171 -1.19 -2.34 -13.90
N GLU A 172 -1.35 -1.54 -14.95
CA GLU A 172 -2.40 -0.51 -15.03
C GLU A 172 -3.79 -1.14 -14.87
N ARG A 173 -4.06 -2.21 -15.62
CA ARG A 173 -5.32 -2.96 -15.48
C ARG A 173 -5.52 -3.51 -14.08
N ALA A 174 -4.47 -4.01 -13.45
CA ALA A 174 -4.53 -4.52 -12.07
C ALA A 174 -4.83 -3.40 -11.07
N ILE A 175 -4.24 -2.21 -11.24
CA ILE A 175 -4.53 -1.04 -10.38
C ILE A 175 -6.01 -0.65 -10.52
N LEU A 176 -6.52 -0.52 -11.74
CA LEU A 176 -7.92 -0.17 -11.98
C LEU A 176 -8.86 -1.24 -11.38
N HIS A 177 -8.58 -2.52 -11.63
CA HIS A 177 -9.37 -3.63 -11.10
C HIS A 177 -9.35 -3.69 -9.57
N GLY A 178 -8.20 -3.44 -8.95
CA GLY A 178 -8.10 -3.34 -7.49
C GLY A 178 -9.05 -2.29 -6.90
N GLY A 179 -9.20 -1.16 -7.59
CA GLY A 179 -10.16 -0.12 -7.24
C GLY A 179 -11.63 -0.53 -7.39
N GLU A 180 -11.93 -1.49 -8.28
CA GLU A 180 -13.30 -2.02 -8.48
C GLU A 180 -13.70 -3.05 -7.42
N ILE A 181 -12.72 -3.87 -6.98
CA ILE A 181 -12.98 -5.02 -6.08
C ILE A 181 -12.84 -4.71 -4.59
N ILE A 182 -12.23 -3.57 -4.23
CA ILE A 182 -12.13 -3.18 -2.83
C ILE A 182 -13.51 -2.94 -2.22
N ARG A 183 -13.71 -3.40 -0.99
CA ARG A 183 -14.98 -3.29 -0.25
C ARG A 183 -14.75 -2.73 1.13
N ARG A 184 -15.58 -1.76 1.53
CA ARG A 184 -15.66 -1.31 2.92
C ARG A 184 -16.43 -2.35 3.74
N VAL A 185 -15.88 -2.75 4.86
CA VAL A 185 -16.51 -3.70 5.79
C VAL A 185 -16.85 -3.07 7.13
N ARG A 186 -16.27 -1.90 7.40
CA ARG A 186 -16.58 -1.09 8.58
C ARG A 186 -16.29 0.39 8.33
#